data_f02bcbdeaa9cc76105133c80861dfd6b
#
_entry.id   f02bcbdeaa9cc76105133c80861dfd6b
#
_cell.length_a   1.000
_cell.length_b   1.000
_cell.length_c   1.000
_cell.angle_alpha   90.00
_cell.angle_beta   90.00
_cell.angle_gamma   90.00
#
_symmetry.space_group_name_H-M   'P 1'
#
loop_
_entity.id
_entity.type
_entity.pdbx_description
1 polymer ?
#
loop_
_entity_poly.entity_id
_entity_poly.type
_entity_poly.pdbx_seq_one_letter_code
_entity_poly.pdbx_strand_id
1 'polypeptide(L)'
;LMIQKGKQVFVYFSDKPVRKSEIDMEAETKIQAFKEKYKDRGIYVVYASDEEFNDYVSMHLTRYLTTELANEVNRVNEHTRFDDSISQRKEVDLIYDYTKFYDIKQVSSYTDSNIMKIRTHKDSFEMDIDIINVNKIENKEFAMALFEYAPCDNWSAFFEAGYFFEFDAASSGDIRAFQLEIKDDIRNKVIDRTLQVSCEEEHFRIWIPSTTRDSTAWKKISQVCFVVFFNSTYIDGEKGLLTIRNLKMVPR
;
A
#
# COMPACT_ATOMS: atom_id res chain seq x y z
N LEU A 1 -18.42 -10.26 -15.49
CA LEU A 1 -18.74 -8.96 -14.89
C LEU A 1 -17.52 -8.02 -14.97
N MET A 2 -17.72 -6.70 -15.09
CA MET A 2 -16.65 -5.69 -15.30
C MET A 2 -15.60 -5.73 -14.21
N ILE A 3 -15.99 -5.89 -12.94
CA ILE A 3 -15.08 -6.01 -11.78
C ILE A 3 -14.12 -7.19 -11.93
N GLN A 4 -14.57 -8.32 -12.45
CA GLN A 4 -13.73 -9.51 -12.68
C GLN A 4 -12.74 -9.35 -13.85
N LYS A 5 -12.95 -8.33 -14.67
CA LYS A 5 -12.07 -8.00 -15.82
C LYS A 5 -11.05 -6.91 -15.47
N GLY A 6 -10.90 -6.55 -14.19
CA GLY A 6 -9.97 -5.51 -13.74
C GLY A 6 -10.32 -4.09 -14.20
N LYS A 7 -11.56 -3.85 -14.63
CA LYS A 7 -12.00 -2.51 -15.02
C LYS A 7 -12.41 -1.71 -13.78
N GLN A 8 -12.04 -0.43 -13.76
CA GLN A 8 -12.51 0.48 -12.73
C GLN A 8 -14.03 0.61 -12.78
N VAL A 9 -14.68 0.40 -11.62
CA VAL A 9 -16.12 0.48 -11.47
C VAL A 9 -16.42 1.34 -10.25
N PHE A 10 -17.23 2.36 -10.42
CA PHE A 10 -17.75 3.19 -9.33
C PHE A 10 -19.21 2.81 -9.09
N VAL A 11 -19.57 2.48 -7.86
CA VAL A 11 -20.93 2.11 -7.48
C VAL A 11 -21.42 3.08 -6.42
N TYR A 12 -22.60 3.65 -6.65
CA TYR A 12 -23.21 4.61 -5.74
C TYR A 12 -24.60 4.11 -5.34
N PHE A 13 -24.87 4.10 -4.04
CA PHE A 13 -26.20 3.79 -3.50
C PHE A 13 -26.83 5.01 -2.88
N SER A 14 -28.06 5.31 -3.28
CA SER A 14 -28.86 6.35 -2.66
C SER A 14 -29.41 5.90 -1.31
N ASP A 15 -29.24 6.74 -0.30
CA ASP A 15 -29.87 6.58 1.02
C ASP A 15 -30.99 7.65 1.22
N LYS A 16 -31.52 8.18 0.11
CA LYS A 16 -32.63 9.15 0.15
C LYS A 16 -33.88 8.47 0.69
N PRO A 17 -34.66 9.16 1.53
CA PRO A 17 -35.93 8.64 2.00
C PRO A 17 -36.87 8.31 0.83
N VAL A 18 -37.38 7.10 0.80
CA VAL A 18 -38.39 6.65 -0.15
C VAL A 18 -39.69 6.29 0.58
N ARG A 19 -40.82 6.41 -0.10
CA ARG A 19 -42.10 6.02 0.48
C ARG A 19 -42.16 4.51 0.65
N LYS A 20 -42.74 4.03 1.75
CA LYS A 20 -42.86 2.59 2.02
C LYS A 20 -43.53 1.80 0.89
N SER A 21 -44.46 2.43 0.16
CA SER A 21 -45.15 1.83 -1.00
C SER A 21 -44.29 1.68 -2.25
N GLU A 22 -43.11 2.29 -2.26
CA GLU A 22 -42.16 2.30 -3.39
C GLU A 22 -40.97 1.38 -3.14
N ILE A 23 -40.91 0.74 -1.95
CA ILE A 23 -39.81 -0.17 -1.58
C ILE A 23 -40.05 -1.53 -2.22
N ASP A 24 -39.19 -1.90 -3.14
CA ASP A 24 -39.07 -3.26 -3.65
C ASP A 24 -38.18 -4.08 -2.71
N MET A 25 -38.78 -4.94 -1.91
CA MET A 25 -38.08 -5.79 -0.94
C MET A 25 -37.09 -6.76 -1.59
N GLU A 26 -37.36 -7.21 -2.81
CA GLU A 26 -36.44 -8.09 -3.54
C GLU A 26 -35.20 -7.31 -3.99
N ALA A 27 -35.40 -6.10 -4.52
CA ALA A 27 -34.30 -5.21 -4.90
C ALA A 27 -33.45 -4.82 -3.68
N GLU A 28 -34.09 -4.47 -2.55
CA GLU A 28 -33.39 -4.14 -1.30
C GLU A 28 -32.53 -5.31 -0.82
N THR A 29 -33.04 -6.52 -0.84
CA THR A 29 -32.29 -7.72 -0.46
C THR A 29 -31.04 -7.91 -1.35
N LYS A 30 -31.16 -7.69 -2.66
CA LYS A 30 -30.04 -7.77 -3.60
C LYS A 30 -28.99 -6.67 -3.34
N ILE A 31 -29.42 -5.47 -2.99
CA ILE A 31 -28.53 -4.35 -2.64
C ILE A 31 -27.76 -4.66 -1.35
N GLN A 32 -28.44 -5.17 -0.33
CA GLN A 32 -27.78 -5.53 0.93
C GLN A 32 -26.78 -6.68 0.73
N ALA A 33 -27.14 -7.69 -0.05
CA ALA A 33 -26.22 -8.78 -0.40
C ALA A 33 -24.99 -8.29 -1.18
N PHE A 34 -25.17 -7.30 -2.07
CA PHE A 34 -24.07 -6.65 -2.78
C PHE A 34 -23.17 -5.86 -1.82
N LYS A 35 -23.76 -5.02 -0.96
CA LYS A 35 -23.01 -4.23 0.03
C LYS A 35 -22.18 -5.14 0.94
N GLU A 36 -22.77 -6.22 1.46
CA GLU A 36 -22.06 -7.19 2.31
C GLU A 36 -20.92 -7.89 1.58
N LYS A 37 -21.13 -8.29 0.33
CA LYS A 37 -20.10 -8.95 -0.49
C LYS A 37 -18.89 -8.07 -0.79
N TYR A 38 -19.07 -6.76 -0.88
CA TYR A 38 -18.05 -5.82 -1.33
C TYR A 38 -17.62 -4.80 -0.29
N LYS A 39 -18.11 -4.87 0.96
CA LYS A 39 -17.83 -3.92 2.03
C LYS A 39 -16.33 -3.71 2.28
N ASP A 40 -15.55 -4.79 2.22
CA ASP A 40 -14.11 -4.76 2.49
C ASP A 40 -13.26 -4.36 1.27
N ARG A 41 -13.90 -4.11 0.13
CA ARG A 41 -13.20 -3.77 -1.13
C ARG A 41 -13.29 -2.30 -1.52
N GLY A 42 -14.00 -1.48 -0.75
CA GLY A 42 -14.17 -0.04 -1.02
C GLY A 42 -14.79 0.29 -2.39
N ILE A 43 -15.61 -0.61 -2.95
CA ILE A 43 -16.13 -0.51 -4.32
C ILE A 43 -17.34 0.41 -4.42
N TYR A 44 -18.00 0.73 -3.30
CA TYR A 44 -19.23 1.53 -3.32
C TYR A 44 -19.22 2.67 -2.31
N VAL A 45 -20.03 3.69 -2.60
CA VAL A 45 -20.31 4.84 -1.73
C VAL A 45 -21.80 4.99 -1.55
N VAL A 46 -22.23 5.39 -0.37
CA VAL A 46 -23.63 5.74 -0.05
C VAL A 46 -23.75 7.25 0.00
N TYR A 47 -24.81 7.81 -0.57
CA TYR A 47 -25.08 9.25 -0.59
C TYR A 47 -26.53 9.55 -0.19
N ALA A 48 -26.76 10.66 0.50
CA ALA A 48 -28.06 11.08 0.99
C ALA A 48 -28.69 12.23 0.17
N SER A 49 -27.88 12.96 -0.62
CA SER A 49 -28.34 14.10 -1.43
C SER A 49 -27.76 14.08 -2.84
N ASP A 50 -28.40 14.82 -3.77
CA ASP A 50 -27.87 14.99 -5.13
C ASP A 50 -26.54 15.77 -5.13
N GLU A 51 -26.36 16.64 -4.17
CA GLU A 51 -25.15 17.42 -3.98
C GLU A 51 -23.98 16.50 -3.59
N GLU A 52 -24.15 15.64 -2.58
CA GLU A 52 -23.17 14.61 -2.20
C GLU A 52 -22.85 13.67 -3.36
N PHE A 53 -23.86 13.25 -4.13
CA PHE A 53 -23.64 12.41 -5.31
C PHE A 53 -22.72 13.09 -6.32
N ASN A 54 -23.00 14.34 -6.66
CA ASN A 54 -22.19 15.12 -7.60
C ASN A 54 -20.75 15.31 -7.09
N ASP A 55 -20.59 15.58 -5.81
CA ASP A 55 -19.28 15.73 -5.18
C ASP A 55 -18.47 14.43 -5.24
N TYR A 56 -19.08 13.30 -4.87
CA TYR A 56 -18.42 11.99 -4.95
C TYR A 56 -18.05 11.61 -6.39
N VAL A 57 -18.97 11.80 -7.34
CA VAL A 57 -18.70 11.51 -8.76
C VAL A 57 -17.55 12.37 -9.28
N SER A 58 -17.59 13.68 -9.01
CA SER A 58 -16.54 14.62 -9.44
C SER A 58 -15.20 14.27 -8.84
N MET A 59 -15.15 13.98 -7.53
CA MET A 59 -13.94 13.59 -6.83
C MET A 59 -13.37 12.28 -7.40
N HIS A 60 -14.19 11.25 -7.56
CA HIS A 60 -13.75 9.94 -8.05
C HIS A 60 -13.30 10.00 -9.52
N LEU A 61 -14.04 10.71 -10.38
CA LEU A 61 -13.62 10.89 -11.77
C LEU A 61 -12.33 11.70 -11.88
N THR A 62 -12.21 12.80 -11.15
CA THR A 62 -10.98 13.59 -11.13
C THR A 62 -9.79 12.75 -10.68
N ARG A 63 -9.94 12.01 -9.56
CA ARG A 63 -8.89 11.12 -9.06
C ARG A 63 -8.54 10.04 -10.07
N TYR A 64 -9.53 9.39 -10.67
CA TYR A 64 -9.31 8.36 -11.68
C TYR A 64 -8.57 8.89 -12.90
N LEU A 65 -9.07 9.98 -13.50
CA LEU A 65 -8.45 10.58 -14.68
C LEU A 65 -7.05 11.11 -14.39
N THR A 66 -6.84 11.76 -13.26
CA THR A 66 -5.50 12.26 -12.87
C THR A 66 -4.54 11.10 -12.66
N THR A 67 -4.98 10.02 -12.02
CA THR A 67 -4.16 8.83 -11.78
C THR A 67 -3.86 8.09 -13.08
N GLU A 68 -4.86 7.83 -13.92
CA GLU A 68 -4.69 7.12 -15.19
C GLU A 68 -3.81 7.91 -16.19
N LEU A 69 -4.04 9.21 -16.33
CA LEU A 69 -3.23 10.06 -17.22
C LEU A 69 -1.78 10.17 -16.71
N ALA A 70 -1.59 10.37 -15.41
CA ALA A 70 -0.24 10.39 -14.83
C ALA A 70 0.47 9.04 -15.01
N ASN A 71 -0.27 7.94 -14.84
CA ASN A 71 0.27 6.59 -14.98
C ASN A 71 0.61 6.25 -16.44
N GLU A 72 -0.18 6.72 -17.40
CA GLU A 72 0.09 6.46 -18.82
C GLU A 72 1.33 7.22 -19.31
N VAL A 73 1.50 8.46 -18.88
CA VAL A 73 2.72 9.25 -19.14
C VAL A 73 3.94 8.63 -18.44
N ASN A 74 3.79 8.21 -17.19
CA ASN A 74 4.88 7.58 -16.44
C ASN A 74 5.22 6.18 -17.00
N ARG A 75 4.24 5.38 -17.43
CA ARG A 75 4.46 4.07 -18.05
C ARG A 75 5.38 4.12 -19.27
N VAL A 76 5.17 5.09 -20.14
CA VAL A 76 6.01 5.25 -21.34
C VAL A 76 7.43 5.63 -20.94
N ASN A 77 7.57 6.50 -19.93
CA ASN A 77 8.88 6.98 -19.49
C ASN A 77 9.61 5.94 -18.59
N GLU A 78 8.90 5.18 -17.77
CA GLU A 78 9.52 4.23 -16.82
C GLU A 78 9.89 2.89 -17.47
N HIS A 79 9.07 2.35 -18.40
CA HIS A 79 9.44 1.13 -19.14
C HIS A 79 10.74 1.34 -19.91
N THR A 80 10.87 2.48 -20.61
CA THR A 80 12.08 2.83 -21.32
C THR A 80 13.25 3.03 -20.37
N ARG A 81 13.01 3.65 -19.20
CA ARG A 81 14.05 3.94 -18.19
C ARG A 81 14.57 2.67 -17.50
N PHE A 82 13.68 1.72 -17.16
CA PHE A 82 14.11 0.49 -16.50
C PHE A 82 14.88 -0.42 -17.46
N ASP A 83 14.39 -0.61 -18.68
CA ASP A 83 15.08 -1.42 -19.68
C ASP A 83 16.47 -0.88 -20.02
N ASP A 84 16.60 0.43 -20.18
CA ASP A 84 17.90 1.09 -20.42
C ASP A 84 18.82 0.97 -19.20
N SER A 85 18.30 1.14 -17.98
CA SER A 85 19.07 1.02 -16.75
C SER A 85 19.55 -0.42 -16.52
N ILE A 86 18.71 -1.41 -16.77
CA ILE A 86 19.05 -2.83 -16.68
C ILE A 86 20.10 -3.20 -17.72
N SER A 87 19.94 -2.75 -18.97
CA SER A 87 20.91 -2.98 -20.05
C SER A 87 22.28 -2.36 -19.76
N GLN A 88 22.29 -1.23 -19.07
CA GLN A 88 23.51 -0.54 -18.65
C GLN A 88 24.01 -0.95 -17.25
N ARG A 89 23.31 -1.86 -16.56
CA ARG A 89 23.57 -2.27 -15.17
C ARG A 89 23.71 -1.08 -14.21
N LYS A 90 22.74 -0.17 -14.25
CA LYS A 90 22.69 1.01 -13.38
C LYS A 90 21.75 0.82 -12.20
N GLU A 91 22.00 1.58 -11.16
CA GLU A 91 21.04 1.75 -10.05
C GLU A 91 19.76 2.41 -10.54
N VAL A 92 18.63 2.01 -9.96
CA VAL A 92 17.30 2.52 -10.29
C VAL A 92 16.54 2.86 -9.02
N ASP A 93 16.18 4.14 -8.87
CA ASP A 93 15.29 4.58 -7.80
C ASP A 93 13.89 4.00 -8.04
N LEU A 94 13.37 3.27 -7.05
CA LEU A 94 12.05 2.64 -7.15
C LEU A 94 10.93 3.64 -6.86
N ILE A 95 11.16 4.52 -5.90
CA ILE A 95 10.17 5.49 -5.44
C ILE A 95 10.54 6.86 -6.00
N TYR A 96 9.71 7.36 -6.89
CA TYR A 96 9.88 8.66 -7.54
C TYR A 96 9.34 9.82 -6.71
N ASP A 97 8.44 9.54 -5.76
CA ASP A 97 7.78 10.53 -4.92
C ASP A 97 7.37 9.91 -3.57
N TYR A 98 8.18 10.16 -2.55
CA TYR A 98 7.93 9.65 -1.20
C TYR A 98 6.68 10.24 -0.54
N THR A 99 6.15 11.35 -1.05
CA THR A 99 4.88 11.91 -0.56
C THR A 99 3.68 11.03 -0.88
N LYS A 100 3.84 10.04 -1.76
CA LYS A 100 2.82 9.04 -2.11
C LYS A 100 2.70 7.90 -1.11
N PHE A 101 3.61 7.80 -0.14
CA PHE A 101 3.40 6.90 0.98
C PHE A 101 2.24 7.40 1.84
N TYR A 102 1.34 6.52 2.18
CA TYR A 102 0.24 6.80 3.09
C TYR A 102 0.16 5.78 4.23
N ASP A 103 -0.50 6.18 5.31
CA ASP A 103 -0.60 5.36 6.50
C ASP A 103 -1.83 4.44 6.46
N ILE A 104 -1.61 3.19 6.87
CA ILE A 104 -2.67 2.26 7.21
C ILE A 104 -2.43 1.79 8.65
N LYS A 105 -3.50 1.78 9.44
CA LYS A 105 -3.48 1.38 10.84
C LYS A 105 -4.56 0.35 11.08
N GLN A 106 -4.22 -0.68 11.83
CA GLN A 106 -5.20 -1.64 12.29
C GLN A 106 -5.02 -1.89 13.78
N VAL A 107 -5.99 -1.43 14.56
CA VAL A 107 -6.03 -1.61 16.01
C VAL A 107 -7.47 -1.95 16.42
N SER A 108 -7.69 -3.16 16.93
CA SER A 108 -9.02 -3.77 17.08
C SER A 108 -9.94 -3.10 18.10
N SER A 109 -9.44 -2.30 19.02
CA SER A 109 -10.23 -1.68 20.08
C SER A 109 -9.92 -0.20 20.34
N TYR A 110 -9.20 0.46 19.44
CA TYR A 110 -8.77 1.84 19.60
C TYR A 110 -9.34 2.72 18.50
N THR A 111 -10.00 3.79 18.89
CA THR A 111 -10.62 4.75 17.95
C THR A 111 -9.75 5.98 17.68
N ASP A 112 -8.59 6.12 18.34
CA ASP A 112 -7.72 7.27 18.15
C ASP A 112 -6.92 7.16 16.86
N SER A 113 -7.10 8.15 15.99
CA SER A 113 -6.42 8.23 14.70
C SER A 113 -4.93 8.61 14.80
N ASN A 114 -4.42 8.90 15.98
CA ASN A 114 -3.07 9.45 16.19
C ASN A 114 -1.97 8.43 16.51
N ILE A 115 -2.25 7.12 16.42
CA ILE A 115 -1.26 6.07 16.72
C ILE A 115 -0.08 6.04 15.75
N MET A 116 -0.20 6.62 14.57
CA MET A 116 0.90 6.78 13.63
C MET A 116 0.71 8.03 12.79
N LYS A 117 1.83 8.69 12.47
CA LYS A 117 1.90 9.78 11.49
C LYS A 117 3.05 9.52 10.55
N ILE A 118 2.80 9.66 9.24
CA ILE A 118 3.87 9.67 8.24
C ILE A 118 4.28 11.11 7.97
N ARG A 119 5.59 11.37 8.03
CA ARG A 119 6.22 12.59 7.53
C ARG A 119 7.05 12.23 6.32
N THR A 120 6.84 12.91 5.22
CA THR A 120 7.53 12.61 3.96
C THR A 120 8.51 13.72 3.60
N HIS A 121 9.65 13.32 3.05
CA HIS A 121 10.70 14.16 2.52
C HIS A 121 10.91 13.82 1.04
N LYS A 122 11.87 14.44 0.39
CA LYS A 122 12.14 14.22 -1.04
C LYS A 122 12.52 12.77 -1.36
N ASP A 123 13.36 12.16 -0.51
CA ASP A 123 14.02 10.87 -0.70
C ASP A 123 13.82 9.89 0.46
N SER A 124 12.94 10.23 1.39
CA SER A 124 12.71 9.47 2.61
C SER A 124 11.30 9.68 3.17
N PHE A 125 10.91 8.81 4.08
CA PHE A 125 9.76 9.02 4.96
C PHE A 125 10.08 8.58 6.38
N GLU A 126 9.31 9.10 7.31
CA GLU A 126 9.35 8.77 8.73
C GLU A 126 7.99 8.29 9.21
N MET A 127 7.96 7.20 9.97
CA MET A 127 6.80 6.70 10.69
C MET A 127 6.96 7.00 12.17
N ASP A 128 6.18 7.95 12.68
CA ASP A 128 6.10 8.27 14.12
C ASP A 128 4.97 7.42 14.73
N ILE A 129 5.32 6.47 15.60
CA ILE A 129 4.44 5.37 16.00
C ILE A 129 4.28 5.32 17.51
N ASP A 130 3.04 5.27 17.98
CA ASP A 130 2.65 4.92 19.36
C ASP A 130 2.19 3.45 19.39
N ILE A 131 2.90 2.60 20.11
CA ILE A 131 2.60 1.17 20.23
C ILE A 131 1.51 0.95 21.27
N ILE A 132 0.40 0.39 20.86
CA ILE A 132 -0.75 0.14 21.73
C ILE A 132 -1.38 -1.24 21.42
N ASN A 133 -2.11 -1.79 22.38
CA ASN A 133 -2.82 -3.06 22.24
C ASN A 133 -1.92 -4.21 21.75
N VAL A 134 -0.75 -4.32 22.35
CA VAL A 134 0.21 -5.38 21.99
C VAL A 134 -0.43 -6.76 22.09
N ASN A 135 -0.56 -7.43 20.96
CA ASN A 135 -1.04 -8.81 20.90
C ASN A 135 0.13 -9.79 20.84
N LYS A 136 0.34 -10.53 21.94
CA LYS A 136 1.46 -11.46 22.08
C LYS A 136 1.32 -12.75 21.25
N ILE A 137 0.12 -13.03 20.72
CA ILE A 137 -0.20 -14.29 20.05
C ILE A 137 -0.35 -14.12 18.53
N GLU A 138 -0.88 -12.99 18.09
CA GLU A 138 -1.22 -12.74 16.69
C GLU A 138 -0.74 -11.35 16.25
N ASN A 139 -0.19 -11.26 15.04
CA ASN A 139 0.17 -9.98 14.41
C ASN A 139 -1.08 -9.29 13.82
N LYS A 140 -2.06 -8.97 14.65
CA LYS A 140 -3.31 -8.35 14.23
C LYS A 140 -3.27 -6.83 14.25
N GLU A 141 -2.53 -6.28 15.20
CA GLU A 141 -2.41 -4.84 15.39
C GLU A 141 -1.15 -4.36 14.72
N PHE A 142 -1.24 -3.30 13.93
CA PHE A 142 -0.09 -2.78 13.21
C PHE A 142 -0.23 -1.31 12.80
N ALA A 143 0.92 -0.71 12.51
CA ALA A 143 1.07 0.53 11.77
C ALA A 143 1.89 0.27 10.50
N MET A 144 1.44 0.78 9.35
CA MET A 144 2.05 0.49 8.05
C MET A 144 2.16 1.75 7.20
N ALA A 145 3.35 2.00 6.65
CA ALA A 145 3.53 2.89 5.51
C ALA A 145 3.38 2.08 4.22
N LEU A 146 2.50 2.50 3.34
CA LEU A 146 2.19 1.83 2.09
C LEU A 146 2.45 2.74 0.89
N PHE A 147 3.22 2.26 -0.08
CA PHE A 147 3.30 2.80 -1.42
C PHE A 147 2.59 1.86 -2.40
N GLU A 148 1.72 2.40 -3.23
CA GLU A 148 0.95 1.62 -4.19
C GLU A 148 1.31 2.00 -5.63
N TYR A 149 1.68 0.98 -6.41
CA TYR A 149 1.85 1.13 -7.86
C TYR A 149 0.49 0.97 -8.54
N ALA A 150 0.00 2.03 -9.14
CA ALA A 150 -1.25 2.00 -9.89
C ALA A 150 -1.03 2.64 -11.28
N PRO A 151 -0.90 1.82 -12.31
CA PRO A 151 -1.00 0.36 -12.37
C PRO A 151 0.20 -0.36 -11.75
N CYS A 152 0.03 -1.69 -11.56
CA CYS A 152 1.12 -2.55 -11.10
C CYS A 152 2.35 -2.47 -11.99
N ASP A 153 3.51 -2.49 -11.39
CA ASP A 153 4.78 -2.41 -12.09
C ASP A 153 5.38 -3.79 -12.39
N ASN A 154 6.20 -3.89 -13.41
CA ASN A 154 6.85 -5.13 -13.82
C ASN A 154 8.33 -5.11 -13.44
N TRP A 155 8.68 -5.88 -12.39
CA TRP A 155 10.06 -6.00 -11.89
C TRP A 155 10.75 -7.30 -12.29
N SER A 156 10.15 -8.10 -13.20
CA SER A 156 10.73 -9.39 -13.59
C SER A 156 12.13 -9.29 -14.20
N ALA A 157 12.43 -8.19 -14.89
CA ALA A 157 13.75 -7.95 -15.47
C ALA A 157 14.83 -7.73 -14.38
N PHE A 158 14.51 -7.12 -13.23
CA PHE A 158 15.43 -7.03 -12.10
C PHE A 158 15.72 -8.41 -11.49
N PHE A 159 14.72 -9.27 -11.42
CA PHE A 159 14.89 -10.65 -10.98
C PHE A 159 15.84 -11.41 -11.92
N GLU A 160 15.59 -11.35 -13.22
CA GLU A 160 16.34 -12.06 -14.26
C GLU A 160 17.79 -11.57 -14.36
N ALA A 161 18.01 -10.25 -14.21
CA ALA A 161 19.34 -9.65 -14.22
C ALA A 161 20.10 -9.78 -12.88
N GLY A 162 19.45 -10.28 -11.82
CA GLY A 162 20.08 -10.53 -10.54
C GLY A 162 20.35 -9.27 -9.72
N TYR A 163 19.39 -8.36 -9.65
CA TYR A 163 19.48 -7.12 -8.86
C TYR A 163 19.27 -7.37 -7.37
N PHE A 164 19.73 -6.42 -6.57
CA PHE A 164 19.40 -6.27 -5.16
C PHE A 164 18.37 -5.18 -4.97
N PHE A 165 17.42 -5.40 -4.06
CA PHE A 165 16.59 -4.35 -3.48
C PHE A 165 17.33 -3.78 -2.29
N GLU A 166 17.59 -2.49 -2.30
CA GLU A 166 18.38 -1.80 -1.27
C GLU A 166 17.62 -0.61 -0.71
N PHE A 167 17.85 -0.34 0.56
CA PHE A 167 17.39 0.85 1.26
C PHE A 167 18.16 1.05 2.57
N ASP A 168 18.07 2.26 3.12
CA ASP A 168 18.62 2.57 4.44
C ASP A 168 17.48 2.74 5.44
N ALA A 169 17.69 2.27 6.67
CA ALA A 169 16.74 2.44 7.75
C ALA A 169 17.44 2.79 9.06
N ALA A 170 16.77 3.61 9.85
CA ALA A 170 17.15 3.92 11.23
C ALA A 170 15.90 4.02 12.10
N SER A 171 16.03 3.77 13.39
CA SER A 171 14.95 3.99 14.34
C SER A 171 15.38 4.89 15.50
N SER A 172 14.40 5.45 16.17
CA SER A 172 14.63 6.09 17.48
C SER A 172 13.50 5.71 18.44
N GLY A 173 13.72 5.89 19.73
CA GLY A 173 12.79 5.42 20.76
C GLY A 173 12.81 3.89 20.85
N ASP A 174 11.62 3.29 20.89
CA ASP A 174 11.45 1.87 21.19
C ASP A 174 11.27 0.98 19.95
N ILE A 175 11.32 1.53 18.72
CA ILE A 175 11.18 0.72 17.51
C ILE A 175 12.44 -0.12 17.30
N ARG A 176 12.28 -1.46 17.30
CA ARG A 176 13.39 -2.44 17.24
C ARG A 176 13.36 -3.28 15.96
N ALA A 177 12.19 -3.38 15.35
CA ALA A 177 11.99 -4.21 14.16
C ALA A 177 10.83 -3.71 13.33
N PHE A 178 10.89 -3.97 12.03
CA PHE A 178 9.78 -3.78 11.11
C PHE A 178 9.76 -4.92 10.10
N GLN A 179 8.65 -5.08 9.41
CA GLN A 179 8.51 -6.04 8.32
C GLN A 179 8.44 -5.30 7.00
N LEU A 180 9.31 -5.69 6.06
CA LEU A 180 9.19 -5.30 4.66
C LEU A 180 8.32 -6.31 3.93
N GLU A 181 7.26 -5.82 3.30
CA GLU A 181 6.41 -6.61 2.41
C GLU A 181 6.37 -5.97 1.03
N ILE A 182 6.67 -6.75 -0.01
CA ILE A 182 6.41 -6.37 -1.40
C ILE A 182 5.36 -7.34 -1.92
N LYS A 183 4.28 -6.81 -2.52
CA LYS A 183 3.09 -7.59 -2.89
C LYS A 183 2.78 -7.45 -4.38
N ASP A 184 2.26 -8.55 -4.95
CA ASP A 184 1.70 -8.56 -6.30
C ASP A 184 0.25 -8.00 -6.35
N ASP A 185 -0.37 -8.02 -7.53
CA ASP A 185 -1.72 -7.51 -7.79
C ASP A 185 -2.84 -8.28 -7.07
N ILE A 186 -2.58 -9.49 -6.62
CA ILE A 186 -3.51 -10.30 -5.81
C ILE A 186 -3.08 -10.37 -4.34
N ARG A 187 -2.15 -9.49 -3.94
CA ARG A 187 -1.61 -9.31 -2.58
C ARG A 187 -0.80 -10.49 -2.04
N ASN A 188 -0.29 -11.38 -2.90
CA ASN A 188 0.74 -12.32 -2.47
C ASN A 188 2.03 -11.56 -2.16
N LYS A 189 2.69 -11.97 -1.10
CA LYS A 189 3.96 -11.39 -0.70
C LYS A 189 5.10 -12.02 -1.51
N VAL A 190 5.75 -11.25 -2.35
CA VAL A 190 6.97 -11.66 -3.08
C VAL A 190 8.21 -11.39 -2.23
N ILE A 191 8.18 -10.38 -1.36
CA ILE A 191 9.07 -10.22 -0.21
C ILE A 191 8.23 -10.20 1.06
N ASP A 192 8.69 -10.93 2.08
CA ASP A 192 8.14 -10.95 3.43
C ASP A 192 9.32 -11.16 4.40
N ARG A 193 9.86 -10.06 4.93
CA ARG A 193 11.07 -10.07 5.75
C ARG A 193 10.92 -9.21 6.99
N THR A 194 11.09 -9.81 8.16
CA THR A 194 11.28 -9.07 9.41
C THR A 194 12.74 -8.66 9.52
N LEU A 195 12.97 -7.36 9.71
CA LEU A 195 14.28 -6.73 9.80
C LEU A 195 14.42 -6.05 11.16
N GLN A 196 15.55 -6.24 11.80
CA GLN A 196 15.92 -5.53 13.02
C GLN A 196 16.46 -4.18 12.64
N VAL A 197 16.24 -3.18 13.47
CA VAL A 197 16.71 -1.81 13.26
C VAL A 197 17.14 -1.20 14.58
N SER A 198 18.15 -0.36 14.52
CA SER A 198 18.73 0.37 15.66
C SER A 198 18.70 1.87 15.45
N CYS A 199 19.24 2.62 16.42
CA CYS A 199 19.38 4.08 16.29
C CYS A 199 20.50 4.51 15.32
N GLU A 200 21.37 3.60 14.94
CA GLU A 200 22.34 3.83 13.88
C GLU A 200 21.68 3.52 12.53
N GLU A 201 22.02 4.29 11.50
CA GLU A 201 21.53 4.02 10.15
C GLU A 201 22.14 2.73 9.62
N GLU A 202 21.31 1.78 9.26
CA GLU A 202 21.67 0.49 8.72
C GLU A 202 21.31 0.40 7.25
N HIS A 203 22.20 -0.17 6.45
CA HIS A 203 21.99 -0.43 5.04
C HIS A 203 21.47 -1.86 4.84
N PHE A 204 20.28 -1.98 4.27
CA PHE A 204 19.64 -3.26 3.97
C PHE A 204 19.79 -3.62 2.50
N ARG A 205 20.15 -4.88 2.25
CA ARG A 205 20.40 -5.41 0.91
C ARG A 205 19.75 -6.77 0.75
N ILE A 206 18.76 -6.87 -0.14
CA ILE A 206 18.00 -8.10 -0.39
C ILE A 206 18.20 -8.54 -1.83
N TRP A 207 18.82 -9.70 -2.03
CA TRP A 207 18.98 -10.25 -3.37
C TRP A 207 17.64 -10.77 -3.89
N ILE A 208 17.09 -10.14 -4.92
CA ILE A 208 15.77 -10.42 -5.46
C ILE A 208 15.62 -11.89 -5.89
N PRO A 209 16.54 -12.52 -6.65
CA PRO A 209 16.39 -13.94 -7.02
C PRO A 209 16.32 -14.91 -5.84
N SER A 210 16.70 -14.51 -4.62
CA SER A 210 16.60 -15.36 -3.43
C SER A 210 15.21 -15.36 -2.80
N THR A 211 14.31 -14.52 -3.24
CA THR A 211 12.99 -14.30 -2.60
C THR A 211 11.90 -15.22 -3.12
N THR A 212 11.95 -15.54 -4.40
CA THR A 212 11.05 -16.49 -5.07
C THR A 212 11.83 -17.42 -6.00
N ARG A 213 11.15 -18.43 -6.56
CA ARG A 213 11.79 -19.39 -7.47
C ARG A 213 11.77 -18.98 -8.94
N ASP A 214 10.90 -18.05 -9.32
CA ASP A 214 10.79 -17.58 -10.69
C ASP A 214 10.41 -16.10 -10.78
N SER A 215 10.61 -15.52 -11.96
CA SER A 215 10.36 -14.10 -12.23
C SER A 215 8.87 -13.76 -12.37
N THR A 216 7.99 -14.75 -12.45
CA THR A 216 6.56 -14.49 -12.71
C THR A 216 5.89 -13.76 -11.56
N ALA A 217 6.34 -14.01 -10.32
CA ALA A 217 5.87 -13.30 -9.13
C ALA A 217 6.17 -11.79 -9.18
N TRP A 218 7.16 -11.38 -9.99
CA TRP A 218 7.62 -9.99 -10.09
C TRP A 218 7.00 -9.20 -11.26
N LYS A 219 6.10 -9.84 -12.04
CA LYS A 219 5.50 -9.19 -13.23
C LYS A 219 4.44 -8.15 -12.92
N LYS A 220 3.91 -8.17 -11.68
CA LYS A 220 2.78 -7.32 -11.30
C LYS A 220 2.90 -6.83 -9.87
N ILE A 221 3.98 -6.14 -9.58
CA ILE A 221 4.19 -5.54 -8.27
C ILE A 221 3.19 -4.41 -8.06
N SER A 222 2.42 -4.50 -6.99
CA SER A 222 1.37 -3.54 -6.65
C SER A 222 1.70 -2.70 -5.42
N GLN A 223 2.44 -3.24 -4.46
CA GLN A 223 2.65 -2.57 -3.18
C GLN A 223 4.04 -2.79 -2.60
N VAL A 224 4.59 -1.73 -1.98
CA VAL A 224 5.73 -1.77 -1.07
C VAL A 224 5.25 -1.30 0.30
N CYS A 225 5.40 -2.13 1.32
CA CYS A 225 4.90 -1.88 2.67
C CYS A 225 6.00 -2.00 3.69
N PHE A 226 6.07 -1.04 4.60
CA PHE A 226 6.87 -1.09 5.82
C PHE A 226 5.92 -1.17 7.00
N VAL A 227 5.95 -2.30 7.73
CA VAL A 227 4.95 -2.63 8.75
C VAL A 227 5.60 -2.81 10.10
N VAL A 228 5.12 -2.12 11.10
CA VAL A 228 5.46 -2.37 12.50
C VAL A 228 4.28 -3.09 13.14
N PHE A 229 4.45 -4.37 13.45
CA PHE A 229 3.44 -5.17 14.14
C PHE A 229 3.55 -4.98 15.65
N PHE A 230 2.44 -4.73 16.31
CA PHE A 230 2.34 -4.59 17.77
C PHE A 230 2.24 -5.97 18.42
N ASN A 231 3.33 -6.70 18.37
CA ASN A 231 3.45 -8.08 18.84
C ASN A 231 4.35 -8.21 20.08
N SER A 232 4.73 -9.43 20.45
CA SER A 232 5.55 -9.72 21.62
C SER A 232 6.94 -9.05 21.64
N THR A 233 7.37 -8.43 20.54
CA THR A 233 8.60 -7.62 20.49
C THR A 233 8.44 -6.31 21.26
N TYR A 234 7.20 -5.85 21.48
CA TYR A 234 6.87 -4.56 22.04
C TYR A 234 6.05 -4.66 23.33
N ILE A 235 5.92 -3.52 24.02
CA ILE A 235 5.10 -3.32 25.21
C ILE A 235 4.17 -2.12 24.96
N ASP A 236 2.96 -2.18 25.50
CA ASP A 236 2.00 -1.07 25.39
C ASP A 236 2.58 0.21 25.99
N GLY A 237 2.46 1.30 25.23
CA GLY A 237 2.97 2.63 25.61
C GLY A 237 4.37 2.93 25.07
N GLU A 238 5.06 1.96 24.48
CA GLU A 238 6.30 2.23 23.75
C GLU A 238 6.04 3.13 22.53
N LYS A 239 7.04 3.95 22.17
CA LYS A 239 6.95 4.91 21.08
C LYS A 239 8.26 5.00 20.35
N GLY A 240 8.18 5.36 19.09
CA GLY A 240 9.40 5.64 18.34
C GLY A 240 9.16 6.05 16.91
N LEU A 241 10.25 6.37 16.27
CA LEU A 241 10.32 6.79 14.89
C LEU A 241 11.07 5.74 14.08
N LEU A 242 10.51 5.34 12.95
CA LEU A 242 11.19 4.55 11.92
C LEU A 242 11.39 5.44 10.70
N THR A 243 12.64 5.63 10.30
CA THR A 243 13.03 6.39 9.11
C THR A 243 13.47 5.42 8.01
N ILE A 244 12.93 5.56 6.80
CA ILE A 244 13.30 4.78 5.62
C ILE A 244 13.68 5.72 4.50
N ARG A 245 14.77 5.41 3.80
CA ARG A 245 15.27 6.22 2.68
C ARG A 245 15.97 5.38 1.61
N ASN A 246 16.26 6.01 0.46
CA ASN A 246 17.10 5.46 -0.60
C ASN A 246 16.62 4.12 -1.17
N LEU A 247 15.30 3.96 -1.36
CA LEU A 247 14.73 2.75 -1.96
C LEU A 247 15.14 2.61 -3.43
N LYS A 248 15.95 1.60 -3.74
CA LYS A 248 16.49 1.42 -5.09
C LYS A 248 16.73 -0.03 -5.47
N MET A 249 16.84 -0.28 -6.77
CA MET A 249 17.37 -1.49 -7.33
C MET A 249 18.85 -1.28 -7.70
N VAL A 250 19.71 -2.17 -7.23
CA VAL A 250 21.15 -2.10 -7.44
C VAL A 250 21.64 -3.35 -8.15
N PRO A 251 22.38 -3.26 -9.26
CA PRO A 251 22.91 -4.41 -9.97
C PRO A 251 23.94 -5.15 -9.12
N ARG A 252 24.08 -6.46 -9.39
CA ARG A 252 25.10 -7.28 -8.78
C ARG A 252 26.51 -6.90 -9.19
#